data_ec6c30f24fe6bdd360cb23c1a96d4eeb
#
_entry.id   ec6c30f24fe6bdd360cb23c1a96d4eeb
#
_cell.length_a   1.000
_cell.length_b   1.000
_cell.length_c   1.000
_cell.angle_alpha   90.00
_cell.angle_beta   90.00
_cell.angle_gamma   90.00
#
_symmetry.space_group_name_H-M   'P 1'
#
loop_
_entity.id
_entity.type
_entity.pdbx_description
1 polymer ?
#
loop_
_entity_poly.entity_id
_entity_poly.type
_entity_poly.pdbx_seq_one_letter_code
_entity_poly.pdbx_strand_id
1 'polypeptide(L)'
;MPPETRTKSETPADSASSRRSRASGRVTLSDVAQAAGVSPMTVSRALRGERRVAAALVDKVREVADSLGYVPDLAARALASQKSTQVLVLVPMLSNTLFVEVLEAVHKVLFAQGYHMLIGVTHYDPAEEEQLLRAYLPMRPAGLLLTGFDHSEESRKLLAANPVPRVHLMELREPGTGPDCYSVGFSQIAAGAEMTRHLLDKGYRRIAFCGAQLDARVMQRLEGYRQVLKQAGLYDRSLEILNPERSSLALGARQFETLLKARTTVDAIFFCNDDIAQGALLEANRMGVKVPQQVAIAGFNDLPGSDQMVPPLTTIHTPRDEVGRKAASMLLQLLAGDTVREAGVDLGFRLVPRAST
;
A
#
# COMPACT_ATOMS: atom_id res chain seq x y z
N MET A 1 16.77 -70.06 -55.44
CA MET A 1 16.18 -69.18 -54.48
C MET A 1 17.21 -68.13 -54.09
N PRO A 2 17.05 -66.85 -54.46
CA PRO A 2 17.99 -65.77 -54.15
C PRO A 2 17.62 -65.12 -52.79
N PRO A 3 18.62 -64.50 -52.07
CA PRO A 3 18.38 -63.91 -50.77
C PRO A 3 17.79 -62.51 -50.88
N GLU A 4 16.89 -62.19 -49.92
CA GLU A 4 16.22 -60.93 -49.75
C GLU A 4 17.15 -59.81 -49.29
N THR A 5 17.10 -58.68 -49.97
CA THR A 5 17.75 -57.42 -49.61
C THR A 5 17.03 -56.73 -48.50
N ARG A 6 17.66 -56.52 -47.37
CA ARG A 6 17.21 -55.72 -46.23
C ARG A 6 17.44 -54.24 -46.51
N THR A 7 16.41 -53.50 -46.79
CA THR A 7 16.41 -52.05 -46.81
C THR A 7 16.46 -51.48 -45.40
N LYS A 8 17.45 -50.63 -45.12
CA LYS A 8 17.55 -49.85 -43.89
C LYS A 8 16.51 -48.72 -43.93
N SER A 9 15.60 -48.72 -42.97
CA SER A 9 14.73 -47.59 -42.72
C SER A 9 15.50 -46.52 -41.96
N GLU A 10 15.64 -45.36 -42.56
CA GLU A 10 16.10 -44.14 -41.89
C GLU A 10 14.99 -43.66 -40.94
N THR A 11 15.36 -43.51 -39.68
CA THR A 11 14.52 -42.90 -38.65
C THR A 11 14.69 -41.36 -38.69
N PRO A 12 13.62 -40.56 -38.80
CA PRO A 12 13.78 -39.12 -38.71
C PRO A 12 13.86 -38.72 -37.23
N ALA A 13 15.06 -38.38 -36.80
CA ALA A 13 15.32 -37.64 -35.56
C ALA A 13 15.25 -36.14 -35.92
N ASP A 14 14.07 -35.51 -35.91
CA ASP A 14 13.94 -34.08 -35.73
C ASP A 14 12.46 -33.66 -35.65
N SER A 15 11.77 -33.97 -34.55
CA SER A 15 10.45 -33.41 -34.31
C SER A 15 10.08 -33.18 -32.84
N ALA A 16 11.03 -33.35 -31.93
CA ALA A 16 10.74 -33.26 -30.48
C ALA A 16 10.86 -31.83 -29.91
N SER A 17 11.58 -30.92 -30.57
CA SER A 17 11.76 -29.51 -30.05
C SER A 17 10.60 -28.58 -30.41
N SER A 18 9.87 -28.86 -31.50
CA SER A 18 8.75 -28.00 -31.95
C SER A 18 7.42 -28.26 -31.23
N ARG A 19 7.28 -29.33 -30.48
CA ARG A 19 6.05 -29.75 -29.84
C ARG A 19 5.77 -29.09 -28.47
N ARG A 20 6.79 -28.55 -27.79
CA ARG A 20 6.60 -27.92 -26.46
C ARG A 20 6.09 -26.47 -26.53
N SER A 21 6.30 -25.75 -27.63
CA SER A 21 5.85 -24.37 -27.84
C SER A 21 4.35 -24.24 -28.06
N ARG A 22 3.68 -25.28 -28.59
CA ARG A 22 2.23 -25.24 -28.93
C ARG A 22 1.27 -25.48 -27.76
N ALA A 23 1.76 -25.83 -26.58
CA ALA A 23 0.88 -26.18 -25.46
C ALA A 23 0.24 -24.97 -24.75
N SER A 24 0.78 -23.75 -24.90
CA SER A 24 0.24 -22.55 -24.24
C SER A 24 -0.51 -21.59 -25.17
N GLY A 25 -0.48 -21.79 -26.50
CA GLY A 25 -1.11 -20.89 -27.48
C GLY A 25 -0.51 -19.47 -27.52
N ARG A 26 0.54 -19.19 -26.77
CA ARG A 26 1.22 -17.88 -26.73
C ARG A 26 2.41 -17.85 -27.65
N VAL A 27 2.58 -16.71 -28.36
CA VAL A 27 3.79 -16.45 -29.15
C VAL A 27 5.00 -16.40 -28.23
N THR A 28 6.07 -17.11 -28.58
CA THR A 28 7.28 -17.20 -27.78
C THR A 28 8.44 -16.40 -28.40
N LEU A 29 9.50 -16.17 -27.63
CA LEU A 29 10.73 -15.58 -28.14
C LEU A 29 11.30 -16.35 -29.33
N SER A 30 11.12 -17.69 -29.36
CA SER A 30 11.58 -18.54 -30.45
C SER A 30 10.79 -18.35 -31.74
N ASP A 31 9.49 -18.09 -31.62
CA ASP A 31 8.64 -17.80 -32.79
C ASP A 31 9.05 -16.47 -33.44
N VAL A 32 9.33 -15.43 -32.64
CA VAL A 32 9.86 -14.16 -33.14
C VAL A 32 11.23 -14.35 -33.78
N ALA A 33 12.10 -15.16 -33.19
CA ALA A 33 13.43 -15.46 -33.71
C ALA A 33 13.37 -16.16 -35.06
N GLN A 34 12.49 -17.12 -35.22
CA GLN A 34 12.24 -17.82 -36.46
C GLN A 34 11.70 -16.87 -37.55
N ALA A 35 10.71 -16.05 -37.22
CA ALA A 35 10.12 -15.11 -38.17
C ALA A 35 11.10 -13.96 -38.56
N ALA A 36 11.95 -13.48 -37.64
CA ALA A 36 12.96 -12.47 -37.93
C ALA A 36 14.23 -13.03 -38.62
N GLY A 37 14.41 -14.36 -38.66
CA GLY A 37 15.58 -15.01 -39.23
C GLY A 37 16.85 -14.83 -38.41
N VAL A 38 16.73 -14.77 -37.06
CA VAL A 38 17.85 -14.57 -36.12
C VAL A 38 17.77 -15.55 -34.95
N SER A 39 18.82 -15.62 -34.13
CA SER A 39 18.78 -16.46 -32.93
C SER A 39 17.87 -15.86 -31.83
N PRO A 40 17.27 -16.69 -30.95
CA PRO A 40 16.52 -16.20 -29.78
C PRO A 40 17.33 -15.23 -28.90
N MET A 41 18.62 -15.47 -28.77
CA MET A 41 19.53 -14.57 -28.03
C MET A 41 19.62 -13.19 -28.70
N THR A 42 19.66 -13.14 -30.04
CA THR A 42 19.68 -11.88 -30.80
C THR A 42 18.37 -11.14 -30.64
N VAL A 43 17.20 -11.81 -30.69
CA VAL A 43 15.89 -11.20 -30.40
C VAL A 43 15.87 -10.61 -28.99
N SER A 44 16.30 -11.40 -27.99
CA SER A 44 16.35 -10.95 -26.60
C SER A 44 17.21 -9.70 -26.43
N ARG A 45 18.37 -9.63 -27.08
CA ARG A 45 19.25 -8.44 -27.04
C ARG A 45 18.68 -7.24 -27.78
N ALA A 46 18.07 -7.47 -28.95
CA ALA A 46 17.42 -6.42 -29.72
C ALA A 46 16.26 -5.78 -28.95
N LEU A 47 15.37 -6.59 -28.36
CA LEU A 47 14.22 -6.11 -27.57
C LEU A 47 14.66 -5.40 -26.27
N ARG A 48 15.87 -5.69 -25.75
CA ARG A 48 16.46 -4.97 -24.61
C ARG A 48 17.18 -3.68 -24.99
N GLY A 49 17.33 -3.38 -26.26
CA GLY A 49 18.04 -2.20 -26.73
C GLY A 49 19.56 -2.23 -26.43
N GLU A 50 20.17 -3.43 -26.40
CA GLU A 50 21.62 -3.55 -26.15
C GLU A 50 22.42 -2.91 -27.28
N ARG A 51 23.38 -2.03 -26.95
CA ARG A 51 24.21 -1.27 -27.90
C ARG A 51 24.97 -2.11 -28.92
N ARG A 52 25.08 -3.43 -28.72
CA ARG A 52 25.78 -4.37 -29.61
C ARG A 52 24.93 -4.89 -30.76
N VAL A 53 23.65 -4.50 -30.86
CA VAL A 53 22.74 -4.91 -31.94
C VAL A 53 22.57 -3.72 -32.89
N ALA A 54 22.74 -3.94 -34.20
CA ALA A 54 22.57 -2.90 -35.21
C ALA A 54 21.14 -2.35 -35.19
N ALA A 55 20.98 -1.03 -35.33
CA ALA A 55 19.65 -0.37 -35.22
C ALA A 55 18.64 -0.96 -36.22
N ALA A 56 19.00 -1.18 -37.47
CA ALA A 56 18.12 -1.81 -38.44
C ALA A 56 17.63 -3.21 -38.06
N LEU A 57 18.44 -3.98 -37.30
CA LEU A 57 18.02 -5.29 -36.81
C LEU A 57 17.08 -5.17 -35.59
N VAL A 58 17.30 -4.15 -34.74
CA VAL A 58 16.38 -3.81 -33.63
C VAL A 58 14.99 -3.50 -34.17
N ASP A 59 14.92 -2.64 -35.21
CA ASP A 59 13.65 -2.23 -35.82
C ASP A 59 12.94 -3.42 -36.46
N LYS A 60 13.65 -4.24 -37.24
CA LYS A 60 13.13 -5.48 -37.82
C LYS A 60 12.55 -6.41 -36.76
N VAL A 61 13.28 -6.65 -35.66
CA VAL A 61 12.84 -7.54 -34.58
C VAL A 61 11.59 -6.98 -33.88
N ARG A 62 11.50 -5.66 -33.68
CA ARG A 62 10.31 -5.02 -33.12
C ARG A 62 9.09 -5.17 -34.03
N GLU A 63 9.23 -4.86 -35.32
CA GLU A 63 8.16 -5.06 -36.30
C GLU A 63 7.62 -6.49 -36.30
N VAL A 64 8.52 -7.48 -36.32
CA VAL A 64 8.14 -8.90 -36.28
C VAL A 64 7.45 -9.24 -34.96
N ALA A 65 7.97 -8.78 -33.83
CA ALA A 65 7.38 -9.02 -32.51
C ALA A 65 5.95 -8.43 -32.43
N ASP A 66 5.78 -7.19 -32.89
CA ASP A 66 4.47 -6.49 -32.92
C ASP A 66 3.49 -7.19 -33.85
N SER A 67 3.93 -7.60 -35.06
CA SER A 67 3.08 -8.31 -36.03
C SER A 67 2.59 -9.66 -35.54
N LEU A 68 3.39 -10.34 -34.72
CA LEU A 68 3.03 -11.61 -34.08
C LEU A 68 2.23 -11.44 -32.77
N GLY A 69 2.08 -10.23 -32.27
CA GLY A 69 1.51 -9.97 -30.96
C GLY A 69 2.37 -10.54 -29.81
N TYR A 70 3.68 -10.57 -29.98
CA TYR A 70 4.60 -11.06 -28.97
C TYR A 70 4.68 -10.09 -27.79
N VAL A 71 4.32 -10.56 -26.62
CA VAL A 71 4.52 -9.84 -25.35
C VAL A 71 5.67 -10.51 -24.60
N PRO A 72 6.76 -9.77 -24.28
CA PRO A 72 7.87 -10.33 -23.50
C PRO A 72 7.39 -10.89 -22.16
N ASP A 73 7.80 -12.13 -21.87
CA ASP A 73 7.54 -12.74 -20.56
C ASP A 73 8.45 -12.10 -19.50
N LEU A 74 7.85 -11.28 -18.65
CA LEU A 74 8.56 -10.58 -17.57
C LEU A 74 9.12 -11.56 -16.53
N ALA A 75 8.47 -12.71 -16.30
CA ALA A 75 8.94 -13.73 -15.38
C ALA A 75 10.18 -14.44 -15.94
N ALA A 76 10.13 -14.83 -17.22
CA ALA A 76 11.30 -15.42 -17.90
C ALA A 76 12.46 -14.42 -17.97
N ARG A 77 12.14 -13.12 -18.19
CA ARG A 77 13.14 -12.05 -18.19
C ARG A 77 13.77 -11.84 -16.81
N ALA A 78 12.96 -11.80 -15.75
CA ALA A 78 13.43 -11.66 -14.38
C ALA A 78 14.33 -12.86 -13.97
N LEU A 79 13.93 -14.07 -14.38
CA LEU A 79 14.73 -15.28 -14.14
C LEU A 79 16.09 -15.20 -14.85
N ALA A 80 16.12 -14.77 -16.12
CA ALA A 80 17.34 -14.70 -16.92
C ALA A 80 18.28 -13.56 -16.49
N SER A 81 17.73 -12.40 -16.06
CA SER A 81 18.50 -11.22 -15.66
C SER A 81 18.77 -11.14 -14.17
N GLN A 82 18.12 -11.97 -13.35
CA GLN A 82 18.03 -11.87 -11.88
C GLN A 82 17.57 -10.49 -11.38
N LYS A 83 16.93 -9.70 -12.25
CA LYS A 83 16.41 -8.34 -11.92
C LYS A 83 14.92 -8.28 -12.25
N SER A 84 14.11 -8.06 -11.26
CA SER A 84 12.68 -7.76 -11.41
C SER A 84 12.48 -6.26 -11.56
N THR A 85 11.43 -5.86 -12.27
CA THR A 85 10.91 -4.48 -12.30
C THR A 85 9.61 -4.34 -11.50
N GLN A 86 9.23 -5.37 -10.75
CA GLN A 86 8.02 -5.37 -9.96
C GLN A 86 8.33 -4.96 -8.52
N VAL A 87 7.54 -4.03 -7.99
CA VAL A 87 7.56 -3.61 -6.59
C VAL A 87 6.25 -4.06 -5.95
N LEU A 88 6.35 -4.87 -4.90
CA LEU A 88 5.18 -5.29 -4.12
C LEU A 88 4.79 -4.17 -3.15
N VAL A 89 3.53 -3.77 -3.19
CA VAL A 89 2.96 -2.77 -2.30
C VAL A 89 1.83 -3.42 -1.50
N LEU A 90 2.02 -3.59 -0.20
CA LEU A 90 0.99 -4.13 0.69
C LEU A 90 0.26 -2.98 1.38
N VAL A 91 -1.05 -2.93 1.14
CA VAL A 91 -1.95 -1.95 1.78
C VAL A 91 -3.10 -2.66 2.49
N PRO A 92 -3.62 -2.08 3.58
CA PRO A 92 -4.68 -2.76 4.33
C PRO A 92 -6.01 -2.84 3.58
N MET A 93 -6.37 -1.83 2.77
CA MET A 93 -7.62 -1.84 2.01
C MET A 93 -7.62 -0.85 0.85
N LEU A 94 -8.46 -1.10 -0.15
CA LEU A 94 -8.65 -0.22 -1.30
C LEU A 94 -9.94 0.62 -1.21
N SER A 95 -10.86 0.25 -0.33
CA SER A 95 -12.13 1.00 -0.14
C SER A 95 -11.94 2.32 0.59
N ASN A 96 -10.81 2.54 1.25
CA ASN A 96 -10.47 3.80 1.89
C ASN A 96 -9.61 4.66 0.94
N THR A 97 -10.09 5.85 0.59
CA THR A 97 -9.39 6.81 -0.29
C THR A 97 -7.99 7.18 0.18
N LEU A 98 -7.70 7.05 1.48
CA LEU A 98 -6.37 7.25 2.06
C LEU A 98 -5.29 6.45 1.31
N PHE A 99 -5.51 5.15 1.12
CA PHE A 99 -4.52 4.29 0.46
C PHE A 99 -4.50 4.49 -1.06
N VAL A 100 -5.60 4.91 -1.67
CA VAL A 100 -5.65 5.23 -3.11
C VAL A 100 -4.71 6.39 -3.44
N GLU A 101 -4.72 7.47 -2.66
CA GLU A 101 -3.81 8.61 -2.84
C GLU A 101 -2.33 8.21 -2.67
N VAL A 102 -2.03 7.37 -1.68
CA VAL A 102 -0.67 6.82 -1.47
C VAL A 102 -0.23 5.99 -2.68
N LEU A 103 -1.10 5.08 -3.15
CA LEU A 103 -0.81 4.21 -4.30
C LEU A 103 -0.60 5.01 -5.59
N GLU A 104 -1.42 6.04 -5.84
CA GLU A 104 -1.22 6.92 -7.00
C GLU A 104 0.11 7.65 -6.95
N ALA A 105 0.49 8.16 -5.79
CA ALA A 105 1.75 8.85 -5.61
C ALA A 105 2.94 7.90 -5.81
N VAL A 106 2.88 6.69 -5.25
CA VAL A 106 3.86 5.62 -5.47
C VAL A 106 3.95 5.25 -6.95
N HIS A 107 2.79 5.06 -7.62
CA HIS A 107 2.74 4.71 -9.04
C HIS A 107 3.47 5.74 -9.91
N LYS A 108 3.18 7.02 -9.73
CA LYS A 108 3.80 8.10 -10.52
C LYS A 108 5.33 8.06 -10.46
N VAL A 109 5.88 7.81 -9.28
CA VAL A 109 7.34 7.76 -9.07
C VAL A 109 7.95 6.50 -9.66
N LEU A 110 7.38 5.33 -9.37
CA LEU A 110 7.91 4.04 -9.81
C LEU A 110 7.80 3.86 -11.33
N PHE A 111 6.64 4.22 -11.91
CA PHE A 111 6.37 4.07 -13.34
C PHE A 111 7.32 4.90 -14.20
N ALA A 112 7.64 6.12 -13.77
CA ALA A 112 8.62 6.98 -14.46
C ALA A 112 10.03 6.36 -14.53
N GLN A 113 10.34 5.40 -13.64
CA GLN A 113 11.62 4.69 -13.59
C GLN A 113 11.53 3.25 -14.14
N GLY A 114 10.41 2.91 -14.80
CA GLY A 114 10.18 1.59 -15.41
C GLY A 114 9.85 0.46 -14.43
N TYR A 115 9.46 0.80 -13.20
CA TYR A 115 8.96 -0.17 -12.23
C TYR A 115 7.43 -0.24 -12.26
N HIS A 116 6.89 -1.43 -11.99
CA HIS A 116 5.46 -1.71 -11.97
C HIS A 116 5.04 -2.19 -10.58
N MET A 117 3.89 -1.71 -10.10
CA MET A 117 3.37 -2.15 -8.80
C MET A 117 2.63 -3.48 -8.91
N LEU A 118 2.87 -4.36 -7.93
CA LEU A 118 1.99 -5.46 -7.55
C LEU A 118 1.32 -5.07 -6.24
N ILE A 119 -0.01 -4.95 -6.24
CA ILE A 119 -0.75 -4.53 -5.05
C ILE A 119 -1.30 -5.76 -4.35
N GLY A 120 -0.97 -5.93 -3.07
CA GLY A 120 -1.58 -6.89 -2.18
C GLY A 120 -2.44 -6.18 -1.13
N VAL A 121 -3.62 -6.73 -0.84
CA VAL A 121 -4.53 -6.18 0.17
C VAL A 121 -4.57 -7.13 1.35
N THR A 122 -4.26 -6.62 2.55
CA THR A 122 -4.09 -7.44 3.76
C THR A 122 -5.32 -7.43 4.67
N HIS A 123 -6.32 -6.59 4.41
CA HIS A 123 -7.50 -6.36 5.23
C HIS A 123 -7.21 -6.16 6.73
N TYR A 124 -6.01 -5.66 7.08
CA TYR A 124 -5.48 -5.58 8.45
C TYR A 124 -5.36 -6.96 9.13
N ASP A 125 -5.37 -8.04 8.35
CA ASP A 125 -5.22 -9.39 8.86
C ASP A 125 -3.76 -9.85 8.67
N PRO A 126 -3.02 -10.11 9.75
CA PRO A 126 -1.65 -10.61 9.67
C PRO A 126 -1.51 -11.95 8.94
N ALA A 127 -2.57 -12.78 8.93
CA ALA A 127 -2.55 -14.05 8.21
C ALA A 127 -2.67 -13.83 6.69
N GLU A 128 -3.47 -12.86 6.25
CA GLU A 128 -3.52 -12.49 4.83
C GLU A 128 -2.19 -11.86 4.38
N GLU A 129 -1.56 -11.03 5.20
CA GLU A 129 -0.23 -10.51 4.91
C GLU A 129 0.80 -11.63 4.71
N GLU A 130 0.82 -12.60 5.61
CA GLU A 130 1.71 -13.76 5.49
C GLU A 130 1.47 -14.53 4.19
N GLN A 131 0.21 -14.79 3.84
CA GLN A 131 -0.15 -15.48 2.59
C GLN A 131 0.33 -14.70 1.36
N LEU A 132 0.16 -13.38 1.34
CA LEU A 132 0.64 -12.51 0.27
C LEU A 132 2.17 -12.53 0.17
N LEU A 133 2.88 -12.44 1.28
CA LEU A 133 4.34 -12.54 1.31
C LEU A 133 4.82 -13.90 0.78
N ARG A 134 4.20 -15.02 1.20
CA ARG A 134 4.51 -16.36 0.69
C ARG A 134 4.25 -16.49 -0.81
N ALA A 135 3.21 -15.84 -1.33
CA ALA A 135 2.86 -15.88 -2.75
C ALA A 135 3.80 -15.02 -3.62
N TYR A 136 4.19 -13.84 -3.13
CA TYR A 136 4.89 -12.86 -3.96
C TYR A 136 6.42 -12.86 -3.80
N LEU A 137 6.98 -13.20 -2.63
CA LEU A 137 8.43 -13.26 -2.46
C LEU A 137 9.13 -14.23 -3.42
N PRO A 138 8.56 -15.43 -3.76
CA PRO A 138 9.13 -16.30 -4.77
C PRO A 138 9.22 -15.68 -6.18
N MET A 139 8.41 -14.67 -6.49
CA MET A 139 8.48 -13.90 -7.75
C MET A 139 9.66 -12.92 -7.77
N ARG A 140 10.42 -12.82 -6.68
CA ARG A 140 11.59 -11.95 -6.51
C ARG A 140 11.29 -10.50 -6.86
N PRO A 141 10.34 -9.84 -6.17
CA PRO A 141 10.10 -8.42 -6.42
C PRO A 141 11.38 -7.63 -6.20
N ALA A 142 11.54 -6.53 -6.96
CA ALA A 142 12.70 -5.65 -6.82
C ALA A 142 12.73 -5.01 -5.42
N GLY A 143 11.57 -4.63 -4.89
CA GLY A 143 11.43 -4.00 -3.60
C GLY A 143 10.04 -4.17 -3.02
N LEU A 144 9.88 -3.79 -1.76
CA LEU A 144 8.63 -3.85 -1.00
C LEU A 144 8.27 -2.47 -0.43
N LEU A 145 6.99 -2.11 -0.50
CA LEU A 145 6.40 -1.02 0.27
C LEU A 145 5.33 -1.64 1.19
N LEU A 146 5.51 -1.50 2.50
CA LEU A 146 4.69 -2.14 3.51
C LEU A 146 3.99 -1.08 4.37
N THR A 147 2.72 -1.24 4.69
CA THR A 147 2.00 -0.29 5.54
C THR A 147 2.16 -0.65 7.01
N GLY A 148 2.79 0.24 7.79
CA GLY A 148 3.00 0.04 9.23
C GLY A 148 4.09 -0.96 9.58
N PHE A 149 4.13 -1.35 10.87
CA PHE A 149 5.11 -2.27 11.45
C PHE A 149 4.47 -3.44 12.21
N ASP A 150 3.16 -3.55 12.18
CA ASP A 150 2.36 -4.55 12.90
C ASP A 150 2.35 -5.93 12.22
N HIS A 151 3.53 -6.37 11.77
CA HIS A 151 3.71 -7.67 11.13
C HIS A 151 3.63 -8.83 12.13
N SER A 152 3.06 -9.97 11.71
CA SER A 152 3.13 -11.22 12.47
C SER A 152 4.58 -11.69 12.66
N GLU A 153 4.81 -12.58 13.61
CA GLU A 153 6.14 -13.18 13.79
C GLU A 153 6.60 -13.92 12.52
N GLU A 154 5.67 -14.62 11.87
CA GLU A 154 5.96 -15.37 10.63
C GLU A 154 6.23 -14.41 9.45
N SER A 155 5.47 -13.32 9.31
CA SER A 155 5.77 -12.28 8.33
C SER A 155 7.18 -11.68 8.55
N ARG A 156 7.55 -11.41 9.80
CA ARG A 156 8.91 -10.93 10.15
C ARG A 156 10.00 -11.94 9.76
N LYS A 157 9.78 -13.24 10.02
CA LYS A 157 10.71 -14.31 9.62
C LYS A 157 10.86 -14.38 8.10
N LEU A 158 9.75 -14.30 7.36
CA LEU A 158 9.77 -14.30 5.89
C LEU A 158 10.55 -13.10 5.34
N LEU A 159 10.30 -11.91 5.88
CA LEU A 159 11.00 -10.69 5.47
C LEU A 159 12.49 -10.71 5.83
N ALA A 160 12.87 -11.33 6.95
CA ALA A 160 14.27 -11.48 7.35
C ALA A 160 15.01 -12.51 6.48
N ALA A 161 14.34 -13.61 6.11
CA ALA A 161 14.91 -14.65 5.24
C ALA A 161 15.04 -14.20 3.77
N ASN A 162 14.34 -13.16 3.37
CA ASN A 162 14.35 -12.61 2.02
C ASN A 162 14.80 -11.14 2.06
N PRO A 163 16.10 -10.85 1.90
CA PRO A 163 16.66 -9.49 2.03
C PRO A 163 16.32 -8.61 0.81
N VAL A 164 15.03 -8.39 0.58
CA VAL A 164 14.52 -7.46 -0.44
C VAL A 164 14.49 -6.05 0.15
N PRO A 165 15.00 -5.01 -0.57
CA PRO A 165 14.87 -3.62 -0.14
C PRO A 165 13.43 -3.27 0.18
N ARG A 166 13.18 -2.65 1.34
CA ARG A 166 11.82 -2.34 1.79
C ARG A 166 11.74 -1.01 2.51
N VAL A 167 10.60 -0.34 2.37
CA VAL A 167 10.25 0.90 3.07
C VAL A 167 8.86 0.74 3.68
N HIS A 168 8.73 1.12 4.95
CA HIS A 168 7.47 1.14 5.67
C HIS A 168 6.77 2.49 5.49
N LEU A 169 5.44 2.46 5.31
CA LEU A 169 4.60 3.61 5.02
C LEU A 169 3.72 3.97 6.22
N MET A 170 3.36 5.25 6.35
CA MET A 170 2.35 5.78 7.27
C MET A 170 2.73 5.76 8.75
N GLU A 171 3.86 5.21 9.10
CA GLU A 171 4.37 5.16 10.48
C GLU A 171 5.87 5.49 10.50
N LEU A 172 6.36 5.85 11.67
CA LEU A 172 7.78 6.06 11.89
C LEU A 172 8.40 4.83 12.55
N ARG A 173 9.62 4.49 12.14
CA ARG A 173 10.41 3.47 12.82
C ARG A 173 10.66 3.87 14.27
N GLU A 174 10.68 2.89 15.16
CA GLU A 174 11.03 3.14 16.55
C GLU A 174 12.52 3.50 16.70
N PRO A 175 12.88 4.34 17.69
CA PRO A 175 14.28 4.56 18.05
C PRO A 175 14.97 3.24 18.40
N GLY A 176 16.19 3.04 17.87
CA GLY A 176 16.96 1.81 18.10
C GLY A 176 16.67 0.66 17.13
N THR A 177 15.71 0.81 16.22
CA THR A 177 15.53 -0.15 15.12
C THR A 177 16.79 -0.22 14.24
N GLY A 178 17.13 -1.40 13.74
CA GLY A 178 18.35 -1.64 12.94
C GLY A 178 18.50 -0.70 11.72
N PRO A 179 19.72 -0.58 11.19
CA PRO A 179 20.04 0.41 10.14
C PRO A 179 19.24 0.19 8.85
N ASP A 180 18.84 -1.04 8.55
CA ASP A 180 18.11 -1.42 7.31
C ASP A 180 16.58 -1.30 7.44
N CYS A 181 16.09 -0.64 8.50
CA CYS A 181 14.67 -0.38 8.68
C CYS A 181 14.33 1.04 8.21
N TYR A 182 13.75 1.15 7.03
CA TYR A 182 13.39 2.42 6.41
C TYR A 182 11.90 2.70 6.57
N SER A 183 11.55 3.96 6.89
CA SER A 183 10.16 4.37 7.03
C SER A 183 9.91 5.80 6.59
N VAL A 184 8.70 6.04 6.06
CA VAL A 184 8.19 7.36 5.73
C VAL A 184 6.78 7.49 6.28
N GLY A 185 6.56 8.42 7.18
CA GLY A 185 5.27 8.59 7.84
C GLY A 185 5.23 9.80 8.74
N PHE A 186 4.48 9.67 9.82
CA PHE A 186 4.34 10.68 10.86
C PHE A 186 3.95 10.03 12.19
N SER A 187 4.11 10.75 13.30
CA SER A 187 3.74 10.26 14.62
C SER A 187 2.22 10.25 14.81
N GLN A 188 1.63 9.07 14.85
CA GLN A 188 0.20 8.87 15.13
C GLN A 188 -0.15 9.29 16.57
N ILE A 189 0.76 9.06 17.54
CA ILE A 189 0.59 9.49 18.93
C ILE A 189 0.53 11.01 19.00
N ALA A 190 1.51 11.70 18.39
CA ALA A 190 1.55 13.15 18.40
C ALA A 190 0.31 13.77 17.72
N ALA A 191 -0.16 13.17 16.62
CA ALA A 191 -1.35 13.61 15.90
C ALA A 191 -2.64 13.43 16.72
N GLY A 192 -2.79 12.28 17.40
CA GLY A 192 -3.91 12.05 18.33
C GLY A 192 -3.88 13.01 19.54
N ALA A 193 -2.68 13.29 20.07
CA ALA A 193 -2.50 14.28 21.13
C ALA A 193 -2.85 15.69 20.67
N GLU A 194 -2.47 16.07 19.45
CA GLU A 194 -2.78 17.41 18.89
C GLU A 194 -4.29 17.64 18.74
N MET A 195 -5.04 16.68 18.19
CA MET A 195 -6.50 16.77 18.13
C MET A 195 -7.11 16.90 19.52
N THR A 196 -6.61 16.14 20.49
CA THR A 196 -7.14 16.17 21.85
C THR A 196 -6.86 17.51 22.53
N ARG A 197 -5.67 18.10 22.34
CA ARG A 197 -5.34 19.45 22.82
C ARG A 197 -6.26 20.50 22.20
N HIS A 198 -6.47 20.43 20.88
CA HIS A 198 -7.40 21.34 20.20
C HIS A 198 -8.79 21.31 20.84
N LEU A 199 -9.33 20.13 21.14
CA LEU A 199 -10.64 20.02 21.78
C LEU A 199 -10.63 20.63 23.21
N LEU A 200 -9.58 20.40 23.99
CA LEU A 200 -9.42 21.03 25.32
C LEU A 200 -9.31 22.55 25.24
N ASP A 201 -8.56 23.09 24.26
CA ASP A 201 -8.36 24.51 24.04
C ASP A 201 -9.68 25.21 23.62
N LYS A 202 -10.57 24.48 22.93
CA LYS A 202 -11.93 24.92 22.63
C LYS A 202 -12.88 24.93 23.84
N GLY A 203 -12.41 24.39 24.97
CA GLY A 203 -13.18 24.37 26.21
C GLY A 203 -13.92 23.08 26.50
N TYR A 204 -13.85 22.07 25.61
CA TYR A 204 -14.46 20.76 25.85
C TYR A 204 -13.75 20.01 26.97
N ARG A 205 -14.49 19.26 27.79
CA ARG A 205 -13.95 18.58 28.99
C ARG A 205 -14.33 17.11 29.08
N ARG A 206 -15.44 16.71 28.48
CA ARG A 206 -15.92 15.34 28.44
C ARG A 206 -15.83 14.80 27.02
N ILE A 207 -14.59 14.54 26.61
CA ILE A 207 -14.24 14.13 25.24
C ILE A 207 -14.28 12.62 25.14
N ALA A 208 -15.13 12.07 24.28
CA ALA A 208 -15.12 10.63 23.98
C ALA A 208 -14.15 10.34 22.82
N PHE A 209 -13.53 9.16 22.83
CA PHE A 209 -12.79 8.62 21.71
C PHE A 209 -13.55 7.44 21.08
N CYS A 210 -13.87 7.54 19.79
CA CYS A 210 -14.50 6.47 19.03
C CYS A 210 -13.47 5.81 18.11
N GLY A 211 -13.05 4.59 18.47
CA GLY A 211 -12.16 3.76 17.66
C GLY A 211 -12.94 2.79 16.77
N ALA A 212 -12.41 2.56 15.58
CA ALA A 212 -12.85 1.52 14.64
C ALA A 212 -11.63 0.70 14.21
N GLN A 213 -11.84 -0.59 13.88
CA GLN A 213 -10.82 -1.48 13.32
C GLN A 213 -9.67 -1.83 14.28
N LEU A 214 -9.29 -0.96 15.18
CA LEU A 214 -8.32 -1.12 16.28
C LEU A 214 -6.93 -1.61 15.82
N ASP A 215 -6.51 -1.22 14.62
CA ASP A 215 -5.14 -1.44 14.16
C ASP A 215 -4.13 -0.61 14.96
N ALA A 216 -2.83 -0.90 14.81
CA ALA A 216 -1.76 -0.26 15.59
C ALA A 216 -1.81 1.28 15.51
N ARG A 217 -2.14 1.85 14.35
CA ARG A 217 -2.20 3.32 14.17
C ARG A 217 -3.38 3.94 14.92
N VAL A 218 -4.54 3.28 14.93
CA VAL A 218 -5.70 3.72 15.74
C VAL A 218 -5.37 3.66 17.22
N MET A 219 -4.68 2.60 17.67
CA MET A 219 -4.27 2.45 19.07
C MET A 219 -3.21 3.50 19.47
N GLN A 220 -2.32 3.88 18.57
CA GLN A 220 -1.36 4.98 18.79
C GLN A 220 -2.08 6.35 18.91
N ARG A 221 -3.12 6.61 18.09
CA ARG A 221 -3.95 7.83 18.21
C ARG A 221 -4.66 7.88 19.57
N LEU A 222 -5.23 6.74 19.99
CA LEU A 222 -5.83 6.59 21.31
C LEU A 222 -4.82 6.86 22.43
N GLU A 223 -3.58 6.40 22.28
CA GLU A 223 -2.54 6.68 23.28
C GLU A 223 -2.26 8.18 23.37
N GLY A 224 -2.17 8.90 22.24
CA GLY A 224 -2.04 10.34 22.24
C GLY A 224 -3.21 11.05 22.93
N TYR A 225 -4.45 10.60 22.69
CA TYR A 225 -5.64 11.08 23.41
C TYR A 225 -5.54 10.84 24.91
N ARG A 226 -5.16 9.63 25.33
CA ARG A 226 -4.99 9.27 26.75
C ARG A 226 -3.96 10.13 27.46
N GLN A 227 -2.81 10.35 26.82
CA GLN A 227 -1.71 11.14 27.39
C GLN A 227 -2.16 12.55 27.71
N VAL A 228 -2.83 13.22 26.78
CA VAL A 228 -3.30 14.59 26.96
C VAL A 228 -4.39 14.69 28.05
N LEU A 229 -5.38 13.81 28.04
CA LEU A 229 -6.43 13.84 29.06
C LEU A 229 -5.95 13.44 30.46
N LYS A 230 -5.00 12.50 30.58
CA LYS A 230 -4.36 12.19 31.86
C LYS A 230 -3.59 13.37 32.41
N GLN A 231 -2.82 14.06 31.57
CA GLN A 231 -2.10 15.28 31.97
C GLN A 231 -3.04 16.39 32.43
N ALA A 232 -4.22 16.51 31.80
CA ALA A 232 -5.24 17.48 32.17
C ALA A 232 -6.11 17.04 33.38
N GLY A 233 -5.96 15.82 33.90
CA GLY A 233 -6.78 15.26 34.96
C GLY A 233 -8.24 14.97 34.55
N LEU A 234 -8.51 14.82 33.24
CA LEU A 234 -9.84 14.64 32.65
C LEU A 234 -10.07 13.27 32.00
N TYR A 235 -9.10 12.36 32.12
CA TYR A 235 -9.20 11.04 31.54
C TYR A 235 -10.28 10.20 32.20
N ASP A 236 -11.21 9.72 31.41
CA ASP A 236 -12.28 8.80 31.82
C ASP A 236 -12.34 7.62 30.84
N ARG A 237 -11.96 6.43 31.30
CA ARG A 237 -11.95 5.21 30.47
C ARG A 237 -13.33 4.85 29.91
N SER A 238 -14.42 5.23 30.58
CA SER A 238 -15.79 4.97 30.11
C SER A 238 -16.14 5.72 28.81
N LEU A 239 -15.32 6.73 28.43
CA LEU A 239 -15.47 7.51 27.20
C LEU A 239 -14.67 6.92 26.01
N GLU A 240 -14.02 5.78 26.18
CA GLU A 240 -13.36 5.05 25.09
C GLU A 240 -14.32 4.02 24.49
N ILE A 241 -14.81 4.30 23.29
CA ILE A 241 -15.70 3.42 22.54
C ILE A 241 -14.88 2.72 21.45
N LEU A 242 -14.39 1.53 21.77
CA LEU A 242 -13.51 0.77 20.89
C LEU A 242 -14.28 -0.37 20.21
N ASN A 243 -14.36 -0.32 18.88
CA ASN A 243 -15.06 -1.32 18.10
C ASN A 243 -14.10 -1.94 17.06
N PRO A 244 -13.92 -3.29 17.05
CA PRO A 244 -13.05 -3.95 16.07
C PRO A 244 -13.64 -4.01 14.66
N GLU A 245 -14.91 -3.63 14.47
CA GLU A 245 -15.54 -3.56 13.15
C GLU A 245 -14.82 -2.60 12.22
N ARG A 246 -14.81 -2.91 10.92
CA ARG A 246 -14.18 -2.06 9.90
C ARG A 246 -14.77 -0.66 9.89
N SER A 247 -13.90 0.33 9.74
CA SER A 247 -14.26 1.74 9.64
C SER A 247 -15.22 1.97 8.47
N SER A 248 -16.34 2.66 8.73
CA SER A 248 -17.37 2.98 7.74
C SER A 248 -18.30 4.09 8.24
N LEU A 249 -18.98 4.78 7.32
CA LEU A 249 -20.05 5.73 7.64
C LEU A 249 -21.12 5.11 8.55
N ALA A 250 -21.54 3.88 8.26
CA ALA A 250 -22.56 3.18 9.01
C ALA A 250 -22.14 2.89 10.46
N LEU A 251 -20.89 2.51 10.68
CA LEU A 251 -20.34 2.31 12.02
C LEU A 251 -20.33 3.63 12.81
N GLY A 252 -19.88 4.72 12.16
CA GLY A 252 -19.87 6.05 12.80
C GLY A 252 -21.25 6.52 13.22
N ALA A 253 -22.24 6.33 12.38
CA ALA A 253 -23.65 6.63 12.71
C ALA A 253 -24.13 5.83 13.94
N ARG A 254 -23.85 4.52 13.97
CA ARG A 254 -24.23 3.65 15.11
C ARG A 254 -23.51 4.03 16.42
N GLN A 255 -22.21 4.31 16.35
CA GLN A 255 -21.44 4.74 17.53
C GLN A 255 -21.97 6.04 18.09
N PHE A 256 -22.26 7.03 17.22
CA PHE A 256 -22.84 8.30 17.61
C PHE A 256 -24.21 8.14 18.29
N GLU A 257 -25.12 7.41 17.65
CA GLU A 257 -26.45 7.13 18.19
C GLU A 257 -26.36 6.42 19.56
N THR A 258 -25.48 5.44 19.70
CA THR A 258 -25.28 4.68 20.95
C THR A 258 -24.79 5.58 22.07
N LEU A 259 -23.81 6.45 21.81
CA LEU A 259 -23.30 7.40 22.80
C LEU A 259 -24.40 8.34 23.32
N LEU A 260 -25.21 8.89 22.43
CA LEU A 260 -26.27 9.82 22.81
C LEU A 260 -27.41 9.11 23.58
N LYS A 261 -27.79 7.90 23.19
CA LYS A 261 -28.81 7.09 23.87
C LYS A 261 -28.38 6.64 25.26
N ALA A 262 -27.11 6.38 25.46
CA ALA A 262 -26.56 5.98 26.76
C ALA A 262 -26.61 7.07 27.83
N ARG A 263 -27.15 8.26 27.50
CA ARG A 263 -27.15 9.44 28.37
C ARG A 263 -25.77 9.79 28.94
N THR A 264 -24.73 9.33 28.26
CA THR A 264 -23.36 9.71 28.57
C THR A 264 -23.20 11.18 28.18
N THR A 265 -23.01 12.04 29.15
CA THR A 265 -22.80 13.45 28.88
C THR A 265 -21.42 13.65 28.26
N VAL A 266 -21.36 13.79 26.94
CA VAL A 266 -20.14 14.14 26.20
C VAL A 266 -20.33 15.52 25.58
N ASP A 267 -19.28 16.33 25.55
CA ASP A 267 -19.29 17.65 24.91
C ASP A 267 -18.52 17.63 23.59
N ALA A 268 -17.64 16.63 23.40
CA ALA A 268 -16.95 16.39 22.13
C ALA A 268 -16.69 14.91 21.89
N ILE A 269 -16.58 14.51 20.63
CA ILE A 269 -16.24 13.16 20.20
C ILE A 269 -15.07 13.25 19.21
N PHE A 270 -13.98 12.58 19.53
CA PHE A 270 -12.87 12.37 18.62
C PHE A 270 -13.00 10.98 17.98
N PHE A 271 -13.39 10.94 16.72
CA PHE A 271 -13.42 9.74 15.91
C PHE A 271 -12.05 9.46 15.31
N CYS A 272 -11.60 8.21 15.39
CA CYS A 272 -10.26 7.82 14.96
C CYS A 272 -10.02 7.98 13.45
N ASN A 273 -11.07 8.08 12.63
CA ASN A 273 -11.02 8.29 11.18
C ASN A 273 -12.18 9.20 10.72
N ASP A 274 -12.00 9.87 9.58
CA ASP A 274 -13.01 10.75 9.01
C ASP A 274 -14.25 10.02 8.51
N ASP A 275 -14.13 8.82 7.97
CA ASP A 275 -15.30 8.06 7.50
C ASP A 275 -16.30 7.80 8.63
N ILE A 276 -15.85 7.41 9.83
CA ILE A 276 -16.75 7.28 10.97
C ILE A 276 -17.21 8.65 11.51
N ALA A 277 -16.38 9.69 11.46
CA ALA A 277 -16.79 11.05 11.84
C ALA A 277 -17.84 11.64 10.88
N GLN A 278 -17.69 11.43 9.58
CA GLN A 278 -18.67 11.79 8.57
C GLN A 278 -20.00 11.05 8.79
N GLY A 279 -19.93 9.75 9.08
CA GLY A 279 -21.12 8.96 9.44
C GLY A 279 -21.84 9.50 10.67
N ALA A 280 -21.09 9.91 11.69
CA ALA A 280 -21.63 10.55 12.89
C ALA A 280 -22.28 11.90 12.59
N LEU A 281 -21.68 12.74 11.73
CA LEU A 281 -22.26 14.02 11.30
C LEU A 281 -23.58 13.83 10.54
N LEU A 282 -23.63 12.84 9.64
CA LEU A 282 -24.86 12.50 8.92
C LEU A 282 -25.97 12.07 9.88
N GLU A 283 -25.63 11.26 10.88
CA GLU A 283 -26.59 10.80 11.87
C GLU A 283 -27.01 11.94 12.81
N ALA A 284 -26.09 12.82 13.23
CA ALA A 284 -26.41 14.02 13.99
C ALA A 284 -27.47 14.87 13.27
N ASN A 285 -27.31 15.09 11.96
CA ASN A 285 -28.28 15.80 11.14
C ASN A 285 -29.65 15.09 11.11
N ARG A 286 -29.68 13.76 10.97
CA ARG A 286 -30.93 12.97 10.99
C ARG A 286 -31.65 13.03 12.34
N MET A 287 -30.88 13.07 13.43
CA MET A 287 -31.41 13.16 14.80
C MET A 287 -31.73 14.61 15.22
N GLY A 288 -31.43 15.63 14.40
CA GLY A 288 -31.60 17.03 14.73
C GLY A 288 -30.63 17.55 15.80
N VAL A 289 -29.50 16.84 16.02
CA VAL A 289 -28.47 17.23 16.99
C VAL A 289 -27.61 18.34 16.39
N LYS A 290 -27.45 19.42 17.08
CA LYS A 290 -26.67 20.58 16.62
C LYS A 290 -25.18 20.38 16.92
N VAL A 291 -24.37 20.30 15.88
CA VAL A 291 -22.92 20.25 15.94
C VAL A 291 -22.35 21.61 15.53
N PRO A 292 -21.48 22.24 16.33
CA PRO A 292 -20.88 21.76 17.58
C PRO A 292 -21.65 22.15 18.87
N GLN A 293 -22.78 22.83 18.81
CA GLN A 293 -23.41 23.47 19.96
C GLN A 293 -23.87 22.50 21.05
N GLN A 294 -24.28 21.29 20.69
CA GLN A 294 -24.66 20.23 21.63
C GLN A 294 -23.55 19.23 21.85
N VAL A 295 -22.83 18.89 20.79
CA VAL A 295 -21.68 18.00 20.83
C VAL A 295 -20.76 18.33 19.65
N ALA A 296 -19.46 18.49 19.91
CA ALA A 296 -18.47 18.68 18.87
C ALA A 296 -18.04 17.34 18.27
N ILE A 297 -17.68 17.34 16.99
CA ILE A 297 -17.21 16.15 16.29
C ILE A 297 -15.89 16.46 15.59
N ALA A 298 -14.86 15.64 15.85
CA ALA A 298 -13.57 15.70 15.21
C ALA A 298 -13.22 14.38 14.56
N GLY A 299 -12.52 14.42 13.43
CA GLY A 299 -12.06 13.25 12.67
C GLY A 299 -10.55 13.14 12.56
N PHE A 300 -10.07 12.34 11.61
CA PHE A 300 -8.66 12.11 11.35
C PHE A 300 -8.44 11.61 9.91
N ASN A 301 -7.49 12.14 9.20
CA ASN A 301 -6.96 11.91 7.85
C ASN A 301 -7.25 13.02 6.85
N ASP A 302 -8.21 13.90 7.05
CA ASP A 302 -8.69 14.92 6.09
C ASP A 302 -9.08 14.25 4.75
N LEU A 303 -9.98 13.25 4.85
CA LEU A 303 -10.46 12.52 3.68
C LEU A 303 -11.36 13.41 2.81
N PRO A 304 -11.47 13.11 1.50
CA PRO A 304 -12.40 13.78 0.59
C PRO A 304 -13.82 13.86 1.18
N GLY A 305 -14.43 15.01 1.05
CA GLY A 305 -15.77 15.28 1.59
C GLY A 305 -15.78 15.80 3.04
N SER A 306 -14.67 15.77 3.78
CA SER A 306 -14.62 16.30 5.16
C SER A 306 -14.94 17.81 5.20
N ASP A 307 -14.51 18.58 4.22
CA ASP A 307 -14.77 19.99 4.05
C ASP A 307 -16.19 20.30 3.51
N GLN A 308 -16.86 19.31 2.92
CA GLN A 308 -18.21 19.40 2.36
C GLN A 308 -19.30 18.94 3.33
N MET A 309 -18.92 18.42 4.50
CA MET A 309 -19.88 18.05 5.54
C MET A 309 -20.62 19.29 6.08
N VAL A 310 -21.77 19.08 6.70
CA VAL A 310 -22.58 20.12 7.35
C VAL A 310 -22.76 19.79 8.83
N PRO A 311 -22.01 20.48 9.73
CA PRO A 311 -20.94 21.44 9.46
C PRO A 311 -19.65 20.79 8.89
N PRO A 312 -18.76 21.56 8.24
CA PRO A 312 -17.45 21.06 7.79
C PRO A 312 -16.64 20.45 8.93
N LEU A 313 -16.06 19.27 8.69
CA LEU A 313 -15.42 18.44 9.72
C LEU A 313 -14.02 18.94 10.06
N THR A 314 -13.78 19.22 11.35
CA THR A 314 -12.44 19.42 11.92
C THR A 314 -11.70 18.08 11.94
N THR A 315 -10.46 18.05 11.44
CA THR A 315 -9.70 16.82 11.27
C THR A 315 -8.18 17.04 11.32
N ILE A 316 -7.41 15.97 11.31
CA ILE A 316 -5.96 15.98 11.09
C ILE A 316 -5.70 15.69 9.61
N HIS A 317 -5.05 16.59 8.91
CA HIS A 317 -4.53 16.34 7.57
C HIS A 317 -3.27 15.49 7.64
N THR A 318 -3.25 14.37 6.92
CA THR A 318 -2.12 13.46 6.81
C THR A 318 -1.49 13.58 5.41
N PRO A 319 -0.14 13.62 5.28
CA PRO A 319 0.55 13.93 4.01
C PRO A 319 0.65 12.71 3.08
N ARG A 320 -0.48 12.13 2.68
CA ARG A 320 -0.59 10.84 1.96
C ARG A 320 0.18 10.81 0.65
N ASP A 321 0.00 11.83 -0.20
CA ASP A 321 0.73 11.95 -1.46
C ASP A 321 2.24 12.04 -1.23
N GLU A 322 2.65 12.83 -0.23
CA GLU A 322 4.06 13.01 0.09
C GLU A 322 4.69 11.74 0.67
N VAL A 323 3.96 11.00 1.53
CA VAL A 323 4.36 9.66 2.01
C VAL A 323 4.62 8.74 0.83
N GLY A 324 3.68 8.63 -0.11
CA GLY A 324 3.82 7.77 -1.29
C GLY A 324 5.02 8.16 -2.16
N ARG A 325 5.17 9.44 -2.49
CA ARG A 325 6.29 9.94 -3.29
C ARG A 325 7.64 9.72 -2.61
N LYS A 326 7.75 10.08 -1.34
CA LYS A 326 9.02 9.98 -0.61
C LYS A 326 9.45 8.53 -0.40
N ALA A 327 8.51 7.66 -0.05
CA ALA A 327 8.80 6.24 0.14
C ALA A 327 9.20 5.54 -1.16
N ALA A 328 8.52 5.82 -2.27
CA ALA A 328 8.91 5.29 -3.58
C ALA A 328 10.30 5.80 -4.00
N SER A 329 10.60 7.10 -3.79
CA SER A 329 11.92 7.66 -4.07
C SER A 329 13.01 7.05 -3.20
N MET A 330 12.73 6.83 -1.91
CA MET A 330 13.64 6.15 -0.98
C MET A 330 13.91 4.71 -1.42
N LEU A 331 12.86 3.98 -1.83
CA LEU A 331 13.02 2.63 -2.35
C LEU A 331 13.88 2.60 -3.61
N LEU A 332 13.70 3.54 -4.53
CA LEU A 332 14.52 3.64 -5.75
C LEU A 332 16.00 3.90 -5.43
N GLN A 333 16.32 4.72 -4.42
CA GLN A 333 17.69 4.90 -3.94
C GLN A 333 18.28 3.59 -3.43
N LEU A 334 17.53 2.83 -2.63
CA LEU A 334 17.96 1.51 -2.16
C LEU A 334 18.20 0.52 -3.31
N LEU A 335 17.34 0.56 -4.34
CA LEU A 335 17.49 -0.29 -5.54
C LEU A 335 18.68 0.09 -6.40
N ALA A 336 19.08 1.36 -6.41
CA ALA A 336 20.30 1.84 -7.06
C ALA A 336 21.57 1.49 -6.27
N GLY A 337 21.46 1.07 -5.02
CA GLY A 337 22.58 0.86 -4.11
C GLY A 337 23.11 2.15 -3.48
N ASP A 338 22.32 3.22 -3.54
CA ASP A 338 22.67 4.49 -2.95
C ASP A 338 22.52 4.47 -1.43
N THR A 339 23.29 5.28 -0.75
CA THR A 339 23.17 5.45 0.69
C THR A 339 21.97 6.34 1.03
N VAL A 340 20.99 5.78 1.71
CA VAL A 340 19.88 6.56 2.28
C VAL A 340 20.34 7.20 3.59
N ARG A 341 20.44 8.53 3.61
CA ARG A 341 20.96 9.29 4.77
C ARG A 341 20.02 9.24 5.98
N GLU A 342 18.73 9.28 5.73
CA GLU A 342 17.70 9.35 6.75
C GLU A 342 16.78 8.11 6.62
N ALA A 343 16.96 7.16 7.53
CA ALA A 343 16.21 5.90 7.48
C ALA A 343 14.75 6.04 7.93
N GLY A 344 14.43 7.04 8.75
CA GLY A 344 13.06 7.36 9.19
C GLY A 344 12.71 8.81 8.88
N VAL A 345 11.84 9.03 7.89
CA VAL A 345 11.42 10.37 7.46
C VAL A 345 10.09 10.72 8.10
N ASP A 346 10.11 11.70 9.01
CA ASP A 346 8.90 12.28 9.58
C ASP A 346 8.40 13.45 8.72
N LEU A 347 7.27 13.28 8.08
CA LEU A 347 6.63 14.31 7.27
C LEU A 347 5.68 15.21 8.07
N GLY A 348 5.47 14.88 9.35
CA GLY A 348 4.52 15.58 10.19
C GLY A 348 3.07 15.39 9.75
N PHE A 349 2.22 16.21 10.33
CA PHE A 349 0.78 16.28 10.07
C PHE A 349 0.31 17.72 10.33
N ARG A 350 -0.94 18.03 10.00
CA ARG A 350 -1.49 19.36 10.24
C ARG A 350 -2.92 19.26 10.77
N LEU A 351 -3.20 19.92 11.89
CA LEU A 351 -4.57 20.14 12.35
C LEU A 351 -5.31 21.06 11.34
N VAL A 352 -6.52 20.69 10.98
CA VAL A 352 -7.42 21.45 10.11
C VAL A 352 -8.69 21.77 10.87
N PRO A 353 -8.72 22.89 11.62
CA PRO A 353 -9.92 23.33 12.31
C PRO A 353 -11.00 23.74 11.31
N ARG A 354 -12.23 23.26 11.54
CA ARG A 354 -13.43 23.64 10.78
C ARG A 354 -14.60 23.89 11.74
N ALA A 355 -15.81 23.92 11.22
CA ALA A 355 -16.99 24.32 11.98
C ALA A 355 -17.60 23.21 12.87
N SER A 356 -17.09 21.99 12.86
CA SER A 356 -17.61 20.89 13.69
C SER A 356 -17.06 20.86 15.12
N THR A 357 -16.10 21.78 15.46
CA THR A 357 -15.55 21.95 16.81
C THR A 357 -15.50 23.40 17.27
#